data_adf0e682913fb2ff098a57bac4ab36a2
#
_entry.id   adf0e682913fb2ff098a57bac4ab36a2
#
_cell.length_a   1.000
_cell.length_b   1.000
_cell.length_c   1.000
_cell.angle_alpha   90.00
_cell.angle_beta   90.00
_cell.angle_gamma   90.00
#
_symmetry.space_group_name_H-M   'P 1'
#
loop_
_entity.id
_entity.type
_entity.pdbx_description
1 polymer ?
#
loop_
_entity_poly.entity_id
_entity_poly.type
_entity_poly.pdbx_seq_one_letter_code
_entity_poly.pdbx_strand_id
1 'polypeptide(L)'
;MVCLARRILVGAVFGCAVIALHSHAQNRAVDIYETKESLSLQVRDMYQREITGKVVVTSYKPTGNCPFPILILNHGRSGTDRPQPARFRYTQQACFFVKRGFAVFVPTRIGYGEFSTSPDPEDSGNCNQKNHAAMAEVASSQVIAVLAFARQQSYVDARRVVVVGQSVGGYTAIATAAKNPDGLVAAINFAGGSGGNPQTRPGVPCQAYKLEKMYADFGTTSKVPTLWIYTENDQYFAPSYSQAWHQAFVKSGGLAEFNLLPAFAADGHMLFTAGASLWEPIVTRFLEANGFS
;
A
#
# COMPACT_ATOMS: atom_id res chain seq x y z
N MET A 1 -0.03 19.25 -14.50
CA MET A 1 -0.31 20.71 -14.40
C MET A 1 0.27 21.16 -13.06
N VAL A 2 1.46 21.76 -13.10
CA VAL A 2 2.21 22.17 -11.90
C VAL A 2 1.56 23.43 -11.34
N CYS A 3 1.18 23.45 -10.07
CA CYS A 3 0.74 24.67 -9.38
C CYS A 3 1.91 25.66 -9.25
N LEU A 4 2.04 26.59 -10.20
CA LEU A 4 3.03 27.67 -10.16
C LEU A 4 2.50 28.83 -9.32
N ALA A 5 3.14 29.09 -8.19
CA ALA A 5 2.92 30.30 -7.41
C ALA A 5 3.58 31.49 -8.14
N ARG A 6 2.79 32.51 -8.51
CA ARG A 6 3.29 33.78 -9.06
C ARG A 6 4.05 34.54 -7.98
N ARG A 7 5.33 34.83 -8.23
CA ARG A 7 6.12 35.83 -7.48
C ARG A 7 6.03 37.18 -8.17
N ILE A 8 5.67 38.20 -7.42
CA ILE A 8 5.76 39.61 -7.82
C ILE A 8 7.18 40.07 -7.51
N LEU A 9 7.90 40.57 -8.53
CA LEU A 9 9.18 41.23 -8.37
C LEU A 9 8.95 42.69 -7.97
N VAL A 10 9.55 43.12 -6.86
CA VAL A 10 9.85 44.52 -6.58
C VAL A 10 11.36 44.63 -6.42
N GLY A 11 11.98 45.36 -7.33
CA GLY A 11 13.42 45.61 -7.32
C GLY A 11 13.81 46.74 -6.38
N ALA A 12 14.92 46.55 -5.66
CA ALA A 12 15.76 47.66 -5.17
C ALA A 12 17.22 47.15 -5.05
N VAL A 13 18.11 47.91 -5.70
CA VAL A 13 19.56 47.71 -5.70
C VAL A 13 20.14 48.37 -4.45
N PHE A 14 21.06 47.73 -3.70
CA PHE A 14 22.29 48.31 -3.17
C PHE A 14 23.11 47.34 -2.29
N GLY A 15 24.39 47.25 -2.56
CA GLY A 15 25.45 47.06 -1.55
C GLY A 15 25.93 45.62 -1.30
N CYS A 16 27.12 45.29 -1.84
CA CYS A 16 27.94 44.14 -1.48
C CYS A 16 28.28 44.09 0.01
N ALA A 17 27.85 43.04 0.69
CA ALA A 17 28.54 42.49 1.86
C ALA A 17 28.44 40.97 1.78
N VAL A 18 29.58 40.27 1.63
CA VAL A 18 29.68 38.83 1.65
C VAL A 18 29.50 38.37 3.10
N ILE A 19 28.30 38.03 3.46
CA ILE A 19 28.01 37.25 4.68
C ILE A 19 27.71 35.84 4.23
N ALA A 20 28.58 34.91 4.60
CA ALA A 20 28.34 33.47 4.43
C ALA A 20 27.13 33.06 5.27
N LEU A 21 25.95 33.10 4.66
CA LEU A 21 24.73 32.54 5.24
C LEU A 21 24.81 31.02 5.13
N HIS A 22 25.17 30.37 6.22
CA HIS A 22 24.84 28.95 6.42
C HIS A 22 23.33 28.82 6.37
N SER A 23 22.81 28.40 5.23
CA SER A 23 21.40 28.02 5.10
C SER A 23 21.17 26.74 5.93
N HIS A 24 20.78 26.91 7.17
CA HIS A 24 20.07 25.86 7.89
C HIS A 24 18.75 25.66 7.13
N ALA A 25 18.70 24.63 6.29
CA ALA A 25 17.43 24.12 5.81
C ALA A 25 16.66 23.66 7.06
N GLN A 26 15.82 24.53 7.59
CA GLN A 26 14.85 24.15 8.60
C GLN A 26 13.99 23.06 7.98
N ASN A 27 14.17 21.84 8.49
CA ASN A 27 13.28 20.71 8.25
C ASN A 27 11.92 21.10 8.86
N ARG A 28 11.12 21.88 8.12
CA ARG A 28 9.75 22.17 8.52
C ARG A 28 9.05 20.83 8.61
N ALA A 29 8.68 20.44 9.81
CA ALA A 29 7.75 19.35 10.03
C ALA A 29 6.56 19.60 9.10
N VAL A 30 6.28 18.69 8.18
CA VAL A 30 5.09 18.80 7.36
C VAL A 30 3.94 18.49 8.30
N ASP A 31 3.11 19.47 8.60
CA ASP A 31 1.89 19.26 9.37
C ASP A 31 0.98 18.32 8.58
N ILE A 32 0.89 17.08 9.03
CA ILE A 32 0.06 16.06 8.43
C ILE A 32 -1.31 16.14 9.11
N TYR A 33 -2.32 16.47 8.32
CA TYR A 33 -3.68 16.50 8.84
C TYR A 33 -4.23 15.06 8.84
N GLU A 34 -4.41 14.49 10.02
CA GLU A 34 -4.99 13.16 10.20
C GLU A 34 -6.49 13.25 10.49
N THR A 35 -7.30 12.46 9.78
CA THR A 35 -8.72 12.27 10.10
C THR A 35 -9.03 10.78 10.26
N LYS A 36 -10.17 10.47 10.89
CA LYS A 36 -10.67 9.11 11.10
C LYS A 36 -12.15 9.05 10.73
N GLU A 37 -12.46 8.14 9.80
CA GLU A 37 -13.82 7.86 9.36
C GLU A 37 -14.13 6.37 9.52
N SER A 38 -15.41 6.01 9.57
CA SER A 38 -15.84 4.61 9.61
C SER A 38 -16.87 4.35 8.53
N LEU A 39 -16.59 3.33 7.72
CA LEU A 39 -17.48 2.88 6.65
C LEU A 39 -18.13 1.55 7.06
N SER A 40 -19.46 1.47 7.00
CA SER A 40 -20.16 0.20 7.12
C SER A 40 -20.16 -0.50 5.76
N LEU A 41 -19.60 -1.70 5.70
CA LEU A 41 -19.53 -2.50 4.48
C LEU A 41 -20.14 -3.87 4.71
N GLN A 42 -20.64 -4.46 3.63
CA GLN A 42 -21.04 -5.85 3.55
C GLN A 42 -20.11 -6.56 2.56
N VAL A 43 -19.53 -7.66 2.99
CA VAL A 43 -18.64 -8.51 2.18
C VAL A 43 -19.06 -9.97 2.32
N ARG A 44 -18.60 -10.83 1.40
CA ARG A 44 -18.83 -12.29 1.48
C ARG A 44 -17.52 -12.99 1.79
N ASP A 45 -17.54 -13.84 2.80
CA ASP A 45 -16.38 -14.67 3.17
C ASP A 45 -16.17 -15.85 2.20
N MET A 46 -15.17 -16.68 2.46
CA MET A 46 -14.87 -17.85 1.64
C MET A 46 -15.99 -18.90 1.61
N TYR A 47 -16.93 -18.84 2.54
CA TYR A 47 -18.11 -19.70 2.61
C TYR A 47 -19.36 -19.04 2.00
N GLN A 48 -19.20 -17.90 1.33
CA GLN A 48 -20.27 -17.07 0.75
C GLN A 48 -21.26 -16.51 1.80
N ARG A 49 -20.88 -16.49 3.08
CA ARG A 49 -21.68 -15.86 4.14
C ARG A 49 -21.50 -14.35 4.06
N GLU A 50 -22.61 -13.64 4.17
CA GLU A 50 -22.58 -12.18 4.25
C GLU A 50 -22.11 -11.73 5.63
N ILE A 51 -21.08 -10.91 5.65
CA ILE A 51 -20.50 -10.31 6.84
C ILE A 51 -20.62 -8.80 6.73
N THR A 52 -21.41 -8.21 7.62
CA THR A 52 -21.48 -6.76 7.79
C THR A 52 -20.49 -6.34 8.86
N GLY A 53 -19.65 -5.37 8.56
CA GLY A 53 -18.65 -4.86 9.49
C GLY A 53 -18.26 -3.42 9.19
N LYS A 54 -17.34 -2.90 10.00
CA LYS A 54 -16.82 -1.55 9.83
C LYS A 54 -15.37 -1.59 9.35
N VAL A 55 -15.08 -0.78 8.35
CA VAL A 55 -13.71 -0.40 7.96
C VAL A 55 -13.43 0.96 8.56
N VAL A 56 -12.37 1.07 9.36
CA VAL A 56 -11.90 2.35 9.86
C VAL A 56 -10.89 2.90 8.88
N VAL A 57 -11.15 4.07 8.30
CA VAL A 57 -10.25 4.75 7.38
C VAL A 57 -9.53 5.87 8.11
N THR A 58 -8.22 5.74 8.24
CA THR A 58 -7.36 6.85 8.66
C THR A 58 -6.90 7.58 7.41
N SER A 59 -7.15 8.89 7.31
CA SER A 59 -6.74 9.66 6.13
C SER A 59 -5.75 10.75 6.49
N TYR A 60 -4.85 11.03 5.56
CA TYR A 60 -3.84 12.08 5.64
C TYR A 60 -3.84 12.86 4.34
N LYS A 61 -3.70 14.17 4.41
CA LYS A 61 -3.62 14.99 3.21
C LYS A 61 -2.55 16.08 3.34
N PRO A 62 -1.99 16.54 2.21
CA PRO A 62 -1.16 17.73 2.21
C PRO A 62 -1.96 18.97 2.60
N THR A 63 -1.25 20.02 3.03
CA THR A 63 -1.83 21.36 3.15
C THR A 63 -2.09 21.95 1.76
N GLY A 64 -3.15 22.75 1.62
CA GLY A 64 -3.53 23.40 0.37
C GLY A 64 -4.84 22.92 -0.23
N ASN A 65 -5.19 23.48 -1.38
CA ASN A 65 -6.49 23.30 -2.03
C ASN A 65 -6.41 22.66 -3.43
N CYS A 66 -5.25 22.14 -3.85
CA CYS A 66 -5.14 21.42 -5.12
C CYS A 66 -5.78 20.04 -4.98
N PRO A 67 -6.47 19.53 -6.01
CA PRO A 67 -6.89 18.14 -6.01
C PRO A 67 -5.68 17.20 -5.93
N PHE A 68 -5.60 16.39 -4.87
CA PHE A 68 -4.50 15.48 -4.63
C PHE A 68 -4.76 14.10 -5.23
N PRO A 69 -3.77 13.44 -5.86
CA PRO A 69 -3.91 12.04 -6.22
C PRO A 69 -4.21 11.19 -4.98
N ILE A 70 -5.02 10.15 -5.17
CA ILE A 70 -5.42 9.23 -4.11
C ILE A 70 -4.36 8.15 -3.93
N LEU A 71 -4.00 7.83 -2.70
CA LEU A 71 -3.23 6.65 -2.36
C LEU A 71 -3.95 5.83 -1.29
N ILE A 72 -4.22 4.56 -1.61
CA ILE A 72 -4.76 3.60 -0.62
C ILE A 72 -3.61 2.76 -0.09
N LEU A 73 -3.37 2.79 1.22
CA LEU A 73 -2.27 2.08 1.88
C LEU A 73 -2.80 0.93 2.73
N ASN A 74 -2.58 -0.30 2.28
CA ASN A 74 -3.14 -1.52 2.85
C ASN A 74 -2.22 -2.19 3.86
N HIS A 75 -2.78 -2.55 5.02
CA HIS A 75 -2.05 -3.29 6.06
C HIS A 75 -1.93 -4.79 5.76
N GLY A 76 -0.93 -5.42 6.39
CA GLY A 76 -0.76 -6.88 6.43
C GLY A 76 -1.82 -7.58 7.28
N ARG A 77 -1.57 -8.87 7.58
CA ARG A 77 -2.46 -9.68 8.41
C ARG A 77 -1.68 -10.23 9.61
N SER A 78 -2.22 -10.07 10.81
CA SER A 78 -1.87 -10.88 11.96
C SER A 78 -2.88 -12.02 12.11
N GLY A 79 -2.41 -13.25 12.22
CA GLY A 79 -3.27 -14.41 12.47
C GLY A 79 -3.66 -14.55 13.94
N THR A 80 -2.86 -13.99 14.85
CA THR A 80 -2.99 -14.18 16.30
C THR A 80 -3.38 -12.93 17.05
N ASP A 81 -3.07 -11.74 16.52
CA ASP A 81 -3.29 -10.47 17.21
C ASP A 81 -4.00 -9.47 16.27
N ARG A 82 -5.22 -9.80 15.89
CA ARG A 82 -6.06 -8.93 15.05
C ARG A 82 -6.55 -7.65 15.75
N PRO A 83 -6.77 -7.61 17.09
CA PRO A 83 -7.09 -6.38 17.80
C PRO A 83 -6.01 -5.30 17.74
N GLN A 84 -4.76 -5.69 17.52
CA GLN A 84 -3.63 -4.75 17.54
C GLN A 84 -3.05 -4.51 16.13
N PRO A 85 -2.75 -3.26 15.84
CA PRO A 85 -3.11 -2.04 16.59
C PRO A 85 -4.63 -1.78 16.51
N ALA A 86 -5.19 -0.99 17.43
CA ALA A 86 -6.62 -0.64 17.41
C ALA A 86 -7.09 -0.07 16.07
N ARG A 87 -6.19 0.59 15.35
CA ARG A 87 -6.32 0.93 13.92
C ARG A 87 -4.94 1.05 13.27
N PHE A 88 -4.85 0.73 12.00
CA PHE A 88 -3.64 0.96 11.23
C PHE A 88 -3.52 2.43 10.85
N ARG A 89 -2.34 3.00 11.05
CA ARG A 89 -2.06 4.41 10.77
C ARG A 89 -0.94 4.59 9.73
N TYR A 90 0.09 3.78 9.79
CA TYR A 90 1.28 3.90 8.92
C TYR A 90 1.79 5.34 8.82
N THR A 91 1.84 6.05 9.95
CA THR A 91 2.10 7.50 9.98
C THR A 91 3.38 7.91 9.25
N GLN A 92 4.48 7.14 9.41
CA GLN A 92 5.74 7.44 8.73
C GLN A 92 5.63 7.24 7.22
N GLN A 93 5.03 6.11 6.78
CA GLN A 93 4.83 5.79 5.38
C GLN A 93 3.84 6.77 4.74
N ALA A 94 2.76 7.09 5.43
CA ALA A 94 1.80 8.10 4.98
C ALA A 94 2.47 9.47 4.81
N CYS A 95 3.34 9.87 5.75
CA CYS A 95 4.12 11.11 5.66
C CYS A 95 4.98 11.17 4.39
N PHE A 96 5.62 10.06 4.02
CA PHE A 96 6.39 9.97 2.77
C PHE A 96 5.53 10.28 1.53
N PHE A 97 4.34 9.70 1.45
CA PHE A 97 3.45 9.92 0.31
C PHE A 97 2.76 11.29 0.35
N VAL A 98 2.38 11.79 1.53
CA VAL A 98 1.81 13.14 1.70
C VAL A 98 2.81 14.21 1.25
N LYS A 99 4.10 14.06 1.56
CA LYS A 99 5.16 14.96 1.08
C LYS A 99 5.29 14.99 -0.44
N ARG A 100 4.84 13.94 -1.12
CA ARG A 100 4.76 13.81 -2.59
C ARG A 100 3.40 14.20 -3.15
N GLY A 101 2.57 14.86 -2.36
CA GLY A 101 1.30 15.42 -2.79
C GLY A 101 0.13 14.44 -2.81
N PHE A 102 0.25 13.24 -2.24
CA PHE A 102 -0.88 12.31 -2.17
C PHE A 102 -1.81 12.60 -1.00
N ALA A 103 -3.12 12.45 -1.22
CA ALA A 103 -4.06 12.18 -0.17
C ALA A 103 -4.04 10.67 0.12
N VAL A 104 -3.64 10.30 1.35
CA VAL A 104 -3.41 8.90 1.75
C VAL A 104 -4.57 8.40 2.60
N PHE A 105 -5.13 7.25 2.25
CA PHE A 105 -6.20 6.58 2.97
C PHE A 105 -5.72 5.21 3.43
N VAL A 106 -5.74 4.97 4.72
CA VAL A 106 -5.28 3.73 5.36
C VAL A 106 -6.49 3.01 5.94
N PRO A 107 -7.06 2.02 5.23
CA PRO A 107 -8.13 1.20 5.78
C PRO A 107 -7.60 0.26 6.87
N THR A 108 -8.29 0.19 8.01
CA THR A 108 -8.28 -0.95 8.91
C THR A 108 -9.46 -1.83 8.52
N ARG A 109 -9.18 -2.95 7.86
CA ARG A 109 -10.21 -3.80 7.25
C ARG A 109 -11.10 -4.49 8.30
N ILE A 110 -12.27 -4.97 7.86
CA ILE A 110 -13.21 -5.71 8.73
C ILE A 110 -12.50 -6.89 9.40
N GLY A 111 -12.72 -7.06 10.70
CA GLY A 111 -12.11 -8.12 11.50
C GLY A 111 -10.79 -7.72 12.16
N TYR A 112 -10.33 -6.47 11.97
CA TYR A 112 -9.10 -5.95 12.56
C TYR A 112 -9.35 -4.71 13.42
N GLY A 113 -8.37 -4.40 14.28
CA GLY A 113 -8.38 -3.22 15.12
C GLY A 113 -9.51 -3.19 16.14
N GLU A 114 -10.08 -2.03 16.35
CA GLU A 114 -11.17 -1.81 17.33
C GLU A 114 -12.44 -2.63 17.01
N PHE A 115 -12.59 -3.15 15.79
CA PHE A 115 -13.69 -4.02 15.35
C PHE A 115 -13.26 -5.48 15.13
N SER A 116 -12.19 -5.91 15.77
CA SER A 116 -11.65 -7.28 15.64
C SER A 116 -12.58 -8.37 16.18
N THR A 117 -13.60 -8.04 16.97
CA THR A 117 -14.64 -8.95 17.43
C THR A 117 -15.62 -9.36 16.34
N SER A 118 -15.68 -8.59 15.24
CA SER A 118 -16.45 -8.97 14.06
C SER A 118 -15.91 -10.26 13.47
N PRO A 119 -16.76 -11.07 12.78
CA PRO A 119 -16.25 -12.19 12.00
C PRO A 119 -15.12 -11.76 11.09
N ASP A 120 -14.10 -12.61 10.90
CA ASP A 120 -13.00 -12.32 10.00
C ASP A 120 -13.36 -12.76 8.57
N PRO A 121 -13.74 -11.86 7.69
CA PRO A 121 -14.09 -12.23 6.32
C PRO A 121 -12.88 -12.67 5.49
N GLU A 122 -11.66 -12.30 5.93
CA GLU A 122 -10.41 -12.68 5.29
C GLU A 122 -9.86 -14.02 5.80
N ASP A 123 -10.62 -14.75 6.63
CA ASP A 123 -10.26 -16.12 6.95
C ASP A 123 -10.18 -16.94 5.65
N SER A 124 -9.09 -17.63 5.47
CA SER A 124 -8.78 -18.40 4.26
C SER A 124 -8.52 -19.88 4.56
N GLY A 125 -8.94 -20.33 5.74
CA GLY A 125 -8.80 -21.71 6.18
C GLY A 125 -7.40 -22.07 6.70
N ASN A 126 -7.24 -23.34 7.06
CA ASN A 126 -5.98 -23.86 7.56
C ASN A 126 -4.91 -23.96 6.45
N CYS A 127 -3.66 -24.22 6.83
CA CYS A 127 -2.52 -24.24 5.91
C CYS A 127 -2.67 -25.27 4.78
N ASN A 128 -3.28 -26.42 5.05
CA ASN A 128 -3.43 -27.51 4.08
C ASN A 128 -4.56 -27.27 3.07
N GLN A 129 -5.47 -26.35 3.38
CA GLN A 129 -6.66 -26.04 2.57
C GLN A 129 -6.83 -24.52 2.39
N LYS A 130 -5.71 -23.81 2.20
CA LYS A 130 -5.73 -22.35 2.08
C LYS A 130 -6.51 -21.89 0.85
N ASN A 131 -7.44 -20.96 1.03
CA ASN A 131 -8.18 -20.31 -0.04
C ASN A 131 -7.68 -18.86 -0.21
N HIS A 132 -6.54 -18.72 -0.88
CA HIS A 132 -5.94 -17.42 -1.13
C HIS A 132 -6.83 -16.52 -2.01
N ALA A 133 -7.54 -17.12 -2.97
CA ALA A 133 -8.39 -16.36 -3.89
C ALA A 133 -9.57 -15.69 -3.17
N ALA A 134 -10.22 -16.40 -2.25
CA ALA A 134 -11.30 -15.82 -1.46
C ALA A 134 -10.80 -14.66 -0.58
N MET A 135 -9.65 -14.81 0.07
CA MET A 135 -9.02 -13.73 0.84
C MET A 135 -8.75 -12.50 -0.04
N ALA A 136 -8.17 -12.71 -1.23
CA ALA A 136 -7.87 -11.63 -2.18
C ALA A 136 -9.14 -10.89 -2.59
N GLU A 137 -10.19 -11.64 -2.91
CA GLU A 137 -11.47 -11.07 -3.33
C GLU A 137 -12.06 -10.19 -2.22
N VAL A 138 -12.14 -10.69 -1.01
CA VAL A 138 -12.70 -9.95 0.13
C VAL A 138 -11.86 -8.72 0.45
N ALA A 139 -10.54 -8.86 0.52
CA ALA A 139 -9.64 -7.75 0.86
C ALA A 139 -9.69 -6.65 -0.22
N SER A 140 -9.61 -7.03 -1.50
CA SER A 140 -9.67 -6.05 -2.61
C SER A 140 -11.04 -5.38 -2.75
N SER A 141 -12.14 -6.07 -2.44
CA SER A 141 -13.48 -5.48 -2.40
C SER A 141 -13.60 -4.37 -1.36
N GLN A 142 -13.00 -4.55 -0.18
CA GLN A 142 -12.93 -3.51 0.85
C GLN A 142 -12.10 -2.30 0.38
N VAL A 143 -10.97 -2.54 -0.31
CA VAL A 143 -10.15 -1.48 -0.90
C VAL A 143 -10.93 -0.67 -1.93
N ILE A 144 -11.70 -1.33 -2.80
CA ILE A 144 -12.55 -0.66 -3.79
C ILE A 144 -13.62 0.20 -3.11
N ALA A 145 -14.24 -0.29 -2.03
CA ALA A 145 -15.20 0.50 -1.26
C ALA A 145 -14.54 1.73 -0.61
N VAL A 146 -13.33 1.59 -0.07
CA VAL A 146 -12.56 2.73 0.48
C VAL A 146 -12.16 3.70 -0.64
N LEU A 147 -11.81 3.21 -1.83
CA LEU A 147 -11.55 4.06 -2.98
C LEU A 147 -12.80 4.85 -3.41
N ALA A 148 -13.97 4.23 -3.39
CA ALA A 148 -15.23 4.92 -3.65
C ALA A 148 -15.51 6.04 -2.63
N PHE A 149 -15.24 5.79 -1.35
CA PHE A 149 -15.30 6.81 -0.30
C PHE A 149 -14.26 7.93 -0.53
N ALA A 150 -13.00 7.58 -0.84
CA ALA A 150 -11.94 8.55 -1.08
C ALA A 150 -12.28 9.50 -2.23
N ARG A 151 -12.89 9.00 -3.29
CA ARG A 151 -13.33 9.79 -4.46
C ARG A 151 -14.39 10.84 -4.16
N GLN A 152 -15.13 10.69 -3.06
CA GLN A 152 -16.14 11.66 -2.64
C GLN A 152 -15.53 12.87 -1.91
N GLN A 153 -14.25 12.82 -1.57
CA GLN A 153 -13.59 13.91 -0.89
C GLN A 153 -13.29 15.05 -1.87
N SER A 154 -13.69 16.27 -1.54
CA SER A 154 -13.55 17.44 -2.43
C SER A 154 -12.11 17.83 -2.77
N TYR A 155 -11.13 17.30 -2.04
CA TYR A 155 -9.71 17.61 -2.18
C TYR A 155 -8.91 16.60 -3.00
N VAL A 156 -9.56 15.60 -3.64
CA VAL A 156 -8.86 14.55 -4.40
C VAL A 156 -9.01 14.67 -5.91
N ASP A 157 -8.02 14.20 -6.66
CA ASP A 157 -8.16 13.87 -8.08
C ASP A 157 -8.50 12.37 -8.22
N ALA A 158 -9.76 12.09 -8.45
CA ALA A 158 -10.29 10.73 -8.56
C ALA A 158 -9.73 9.92 -9.75
N ARG A 159 -9.06 10.58 -10.71
CA ARG A 159 -8.47 9.96 -11.90
C ARG A 159 -7.02 9.53 -11.70
N ARG A 160 -6.42 9.82 -10.56
CA ARG A 160 -5.03 9.55 -10.25
C ARG A 160 -4.92 8.77 -8.94
N VAL A 161 -4.94 7.45 -9.05
CA VAL A 161 -5.00 6.53 -7.92
C VAL A 161 -3.77 5.63 -7.90
N VAL A 162 -3.16 5.45 -6.73
CA VAL A 162 -2.13 4.44 -6.45
C VAL A 162 -2.61 3.56 -5.29
N VAL A 163 -2.40 2.26 -5.40
CA VAL A 163 -2.67 1.31 -4.31
C VAL A 163 -1.35 0.70 -3.83
N VAL A 164 -1.10 0.79 -2.54
CA VAL A 164 0.13 0.29 -1.89
C VAL A 164 -0.26 -0.67 -0.78
N GLY A 165 0.60 -1.64 -0.48
CA GLY A 165 0.39 -2.47 0.70
C GLY A 165 1.58 -3.33 1.07
N GLN A 166 1.54 -3.87 2.30
CA GLN A 166 2.54 -4.77 2.85
C GLN A 166 1.92 -6.13 3.16
N SER A 167 2.66 -7.22 2.91
CA SER A 167 2.23 -8.59 3.24
C SER A 167 0.90 -8.92 2.57
N VAL A 168 -0.14 -9.35 3.32
CA VAL A 168 -1.49 -9.49 2.77
C VAL A 168 -1.99 -8.21 2.12
N GLY A 169 -1.60 -7.02 2.61
CA GLY A 169 -1.91 -5.75 1.96
C GLY A 169 -1.23 -5.56 0.61
N GLY A 170 0.02 -6.01 0.44
CA GLY A 170 0.75 -5.99 -0.83
C GLY A 170 0.08 -6.90 -1.86
N TYR A 171 -0.24 -8.11 -1.45
CA TYR A 171 -1.04 -9.05 -2.19
C TYR A 171 -2.42 -8.47 -2.59
N THR A 172 -3.09 -7.77 -1.66
CA THR A 172 -4.36 -7.07 -1.91
C THR A 172 -4.19 -5.94 -2.92
N ALA A 173 -3.06 -5.23 -2.91
CA ALA A 173 -2.78 -4.18 -3.90
C ALA A 173 -2.74 -4.74 -5.33
N ILE A 174 -2.10 -5.91 -5.53
CA ILE A 174 -2.06 -6.58 -6.83
C ILE A 174 -3.45 -7.12 -7.22
N ALA A 175 -4.19 -7.71 -6.26
CA ALA A 175 -5.56 -8.15 -6.51
C ALA A 175 -6.48 -6.97 -6.92
N THR A 176 -6.28 -5.80 -6.30
CA THR A 176 -7.01 -4.57 -6.68
C THR A 176 -6.60 -4.09 -8.07
N ALA A 177 -5.30 -4.15 -8.42
CA ALA A 177 -4.82 -3.80 -9.76
C ALA A 177 -5.44 -4.70 -10.84
N ALA A 178 -5.60 -5.99 -10.57
CA ALA A 178 -6.24 -6.94 -11.48
C ALA A 178 -7.74 -6.64 -11.75
N LYS A 179 -8.41 -5.91 -10.86
CA LYS A 179 -9.80 -5.44 -11.03
C LYS A 179 -9.89 -4.13 -11.85
N ASN A 180 -8.78 -3.49 -12.14
CA ASN A 180 -8.69 -2.25 -12.93
C ASN A 180 -9.71 -1.17 -12.53
N PRO A 181 -9.82 -0.76 -11.26
CA PRO A 181 -10.74 0.30 -10.90
C PRO A 181 -10.38 1.60 -11.62
N ASP A 182 -11.39 2.38 -12.03
CA ASP A 182 -11.19 3.62 -12.77
C ASP A 182 -10.15 4.52 -12.10
N GLY A 183 -9.31 5.16 -12.91
CA GLY A 183 -8.28 6.09 -12.42
C GLY A 183 -7.09 5.43 -11.71
N LEU A 184 -7.05 4.10 -11.56
CA LEU A 184 -5.86 3.42 -11.07
C LEU A 184 -4.72 3.59 -12.08
N VAL A 185 -3.58 4.11 -11.60
CA VAL A 185 -2.39 4.37 -12.42
C VAL A 185 -1.28 3.37 -12.11
N ALA A 186 -1.12 2.97 -10.86
CA ALA A 186 -0.06 2.06 -10.44
C ALA A 186 -0.42 1.31 -9.15
N ALA A 187 0.27 0.18 -8.90
CA ALA A 187 0.19 -0.53 -7.62
C ALA A 187 1.58 -0.88 -7.09
N ILE A 188 1.76 -0.87 -5.76
CA ILE A 188 3.02 -1.18 -5.10
C ILE A 188 2.82 -2.28 -4.07
N ASN A 189 3.61 -3.32 -4.21
CA ASN A 189 3.58 -4.55 -3.42
C ASN A 189 4.86 -4.70 -2.60
N PHE A 190 4.77 -4.49 -1.29
CA PHE A 190 5.84 -4.79 -0.35
C PHE A 190 5.64 -6.17 0.28
N ALA A 191 6.54 -7.09 0.02
CA ALA A 191 6.55 -8.44 0.60
C ALA A 191 5.16 -9.11 0.54
N GLY A 192 4.45 -8.96 -0.59
CA GLY A 192 3.06 -9.38 -0.73
C GLY A 192 2.90 -10.90 -0.80
N GLY A 193 1.96 -11.39 -0.02
CA GLY A 193 1.64 -12.80 0.04
C GLY A 193 0.71 -13.12 1.21
N SER A 194 0.39 -14.38 1.37
CA SER A 194 -0.39 -14.88 2.49
C SER A 194 0.00 -16.30 2.90
N GLY A 195 -0.35 -16.71 4.12
CA GLY A 195 -0.07 -18.06 4.63
C GLY A 195 1.35 -18.31 5.10
N GLY A 196 2.20 -17.26 5.22
CA GLY A 196 3.50 -17.35 5.87
C GLY A 196 3.36 -17.47 7.39
N ASN A 197 4.29 -18.19 8.02
CA ASN A 197 4.43 -18.28 9.48
C ASN A 197 5.92 -18.46 9.82
N PRO A 198 6.61 -17.40 10.27
CA PRO A 198 8.05 -17.44 10.52
C PRO A 198 8.44 -18.37 11.69
N GLN A 199 7.53 -18.62 12.65
CA GLN A 199 7.82 -19.45 13.81
C GLN A 199 7.79 -20.94 13.49
N THR A 200 6.90 -21.37 12.61
CA THR A 200 6.71 -22.81 12.30
C THR A 200 7.25 -23.21 10.94
N ARG A 201 7.36 -22.28 10.01
CA ARG A 201 7.79 -22.51 8.62
C ARG A 201 8.47 -21.27 8.05
N PRO A 202 9.67 -20.91 8.54
CA PRO A 202 10.38 -19.72 8.06
C PRO A 202 10.53 -19.71 6.53
N GLY A 203 10.08 -18.63 5.90
CA GLY A 203 10.16 -18.43 4.46
C GLY A 203 9.22 -19.28 3.60
N VAL A 204 8.45 -20.21 4.20
CA VAL A 204 7.63 -21.17 3.43
C VAL A 204 6.13 -20.89 3.62
N PRO A 205 5.43 -20.31 2.65
CA PRO A 205 4.00 -20.04 2.73
C PRO A 205 3.15 -21.31 2.53
N CYS A 206 1.96 -21.29 3.11
CA CYS A 206 0.97 -22.35 2.88
C CYS A 206 0.59 -22.43 1.40
N GLN A 207 0.68 -23.62 0.81
CA GLN A 207 0.24 -23.88 -0.56
C GLN A 207 0.72 -22.81 -1.57
N ALA A 208 2.02 -22.54 -1.58
CA ALA A 208 2.68 -21.51 -2.39
C ALA A 208 2.29 -21.57 -3.88
N TYR A 209 2.05 -22.78 -4.41
CA TYR A 209 1.63 -22.99 -5.81
C TYR A 209 0.26 -22.36 -6.14
N LYS A 210 -0.64 -22.26 -5.13
CA LYS A 210 -1.92 -21.56 -5.30
C LYS A 210 -1.74 -20.05 -5.38
N LEU A 211 -0.78 -19.50 -4.63
CA LEU A 211 -0.39 -18.09 -4.76
C LEU A 211 0.21 -17.81 -6.12
N GLU A 212 1.08 -18.68 -6.61
CA GLU A 212 1.67 -18.56 -7.95
C GLU A 212 0.61 -18.54 -9.03
N LYS A 213 -0.31 -19.53 -9.01
CA LYS A 213 -1.44 -19.56 -9.95
C LYS A 213 -2.27 -18.29 -9.87
N MET A 214 -2.55 -17.80 -8.69
CA MET A 214 -3.39 -16.63 -8.50
C MET A 214 -2.70 -15.35 -8.98
N TYR A 215 -1.39 -15.20 -8.76
CA TYR A 215 -0.64 -14.09 -9.34
C TYR A 215 -0.59 -14.18 -10.88
N ALA A 216 -0.51 -15.40 -11.44
CA ALA A 216 -0.69 -15.59 -12.88
C ALA A 216 -2.08 -15.09 -13.34
N ASP A 217 -3.14 -15.50 -12.65
CA ASP A 217 -4.51 -15.06 -12.95
C ASP A 217 -4.64 -13.52 -12.88
N PHE A 218 -4.03 -12.86 -11.88
CA PHE A 218 -3.99 -11.40 -11.79
C PHE A 218 -3.21 -10.75 -12.93
N GLY A 219 -2.14 -11.39 -13.41
CA GLY A 219 -1.36 -10.91 -14.56
C GLY A 219 -2.17 -10.85 -15.85
N THR A 220 -3.16 -11.74 -16.02
CA THR A 220 -4.01 -11.76 -17.23
C THR A 220 -4.91 -10.53 -17.35
N THR A 221 -5.23 -9.89 -16.22
CA THR A 221 -6.22 -8.80 -16.18
C THR A 221 -5.64 -7.46 -15.79
N SER A 222 -4.55 -7.40 -15.01
CA SER A 222 -3.92 -6.16 -14.58
C SER A 222 -3.39 -5.35 -15.77
N LYS A 223 -3.80 -4.07 -15.88
CA LYS A 223 -3.43 -3.18 -16.99
C LYS A 223 -2.44 -2.10 -16.58
N VAL A 224 -2.14 -1.97 -15.29
CA VAL A 224 -1.29 -0.91 -14.76
C VAL A 224 0.07 -1.43 -14.35
N PRO A 225 1.13 -0.60 -14.42
CA PRO A 225 2.44 -0.96 -13.89
C PRO A 225 2.38 -1.23 -12.39
N THR A 226 3.13 -2.25 -11.96
CA THR A 226 3.24 -2.64 -10.56
C THR A 226 4.70 -2.69 -10.13
N LEU A 227 4.99 -2.28 -8.90
CA LEU A 227 6.31 -2.38 -8.27
C LEU A 227 6.28 -3.41 -7.16
N TRP A 228 7.19 -4.38 -7.20
CA TRP A 228 7.30 -5.45 -6.21
C TRP A 228 8.63 -5.35 -5.48
N ILE A 229 8.61 -5.21 -4.16
CA ILE A 229 9.78 -5.06 -3.31
C ILE A 229 9.79 -6.15 -2.26
N TYR A 230 10.85 -6.97 -2.27
CA TYR A 230 11.10 -8.06 -1.33
C TYR A 230 12.54 -8.00 -0.83
N THR A 231 12.89 -8.85 0.12
CA THR A 231 14.24 -8.97 0.68
C THR A 231 14.73 -10.41 0.68
N GLU A 232 16.04 -10.59 0.71
CA GLU A 232 16.67 -11.92 0.70
C GLU A 232 16.35 -12.75 1.95
N ASN A 233 16.09 -12.09 3.09
CA ASN A 233 15.83 -12.75 4.37
C ASN A 233 14.41 -12.60 4.88
N ASP A 234 13.42 -12.43 3.98
CA ASP A 234 12.01 -12.43 4.37
C ASP A 234 11.64 -13.78 5.00
N GLN A 235 11.23 -13.74 6.28
CA GLN A 235 10.90 -14.93 7.05
C GLN A 235 9.50 -15.49 6.77
N TYR A 236 8.68 -14.78 5.99
CA TYR A 236 7.36 -15.24 5.56
C TYR A 236 7.40 -15.82 4.15
N PHE A 237 8.16 -15.20 3.24
CA PHE A 237 8.16 -15.53 1.81
C PHE A 237 9.59 -15.50 1.28
N ALA A 238 10.25 -16.67 1.29
CA ALA A 238 11.62 -16.77 0.76
C ALA A 238 11.70 -16.30 -0.71
N PRO A 239 12.85 -15.77 -1.17
CA PRO A 239 13.02 -15.21 -2.50
C PRO A 239 12.57 -16.10 -3.65
N SER A 240 12.74 -17.43 -3.50
CA SER A 240 12.31 -18.38 -4.52
C SER A 240 10.80 -18.31 -4.80
N TYR A 241 9.99 -18.06 -3.78
CA TYR A 241 8.52 -17.91 -3.95
C TYR A 241 8.18 -16.55 -4.54
N SER A 242 8.71 -15.46 -4.00
CA SER A 242 8.39 -14.12 -4.51
C SER A 242 8.82 -13.92 -5.97
N GLN A 243 9.98 -14.49 -6.36
CA GLN A 243 10.44 -14.50 -7.75
C GLN A 243 9.53 -15.33 -8.65
N ALA A 244 9.11 -16.53 -8.21
CA ALA A 244 8.19 -17.39 -8.98
C ALA A 244 6.84 -16.69 -9.19
N TRP A 245 6.28 -16.06 -8.15
CA TRP A 245 5.03 -15.31 -8.23
C TRP A 245 5.11 -14.12 -9.20
N HIS A 246 6.21 -13.36 -9.12
CA HIS A 246 6.47 -12.27 -10.05
C HIS A 246 6.58 -12.78 -11.49
N GLN A 247 7.36 -13.84 -11.72
CA GLN A 247 7.50 -14.43 -13.05
C GLN A 247 6.16 -14.93 -13.60
N ALA A 248 5.33 -15.57 -12.77
CA ALA A 248 4.01 -16.03 -13.16
C ALA A 248 3.10 -14.85 -13.56
N PHE A 249 3.12 -13.76 -12.79
CA PHE A 249 2.38 -12.54 -13.09
C PHE A 249 2.81 -11.92 -14.44
N VAL A 250 4.11 -11.73 -14.64
CA VAL A 250 4.66 -11.13 -15.88
C VAL A 250 4.43 -12.04 -17.10
N LYS A 251 4.65 -13.35 -16.96
CA LYS A 251 4.40 -14.33 -18.03
C LYS A 251 2.95 -14.33 -18.51
N SER A 252 2.02 -13.98 -17.63
CA SER A 252 0.59 -13.87 -17.93
C SER A 252 0.18 -12.51 -18.50
N GLY A 253 1.11 -11.58 -18.71
CA GLY A 253 0.87 -10.27 -19.33
C GLY A 253 0.87 -9.09 -18.35
N GLY A 254 1.05 -9.31 -17.05
CA GLY A 254 1.13 -8.24 -16.06
C GLY A 254 2.42 -7.42 -16.20
N LEU A 255 2.32 -6.12 -15.95
CA LEU A 255 3.44 -5.18 -15.97
C LEU A 255 4.04 -5.05 -14.57
N ALA A 256 5.26 -5.55 -14.33
CA ALA A 256 5.86 -5.51 -13.00
C ALA A 256 7.38 -5.27 -13.03
N GLU A 257 7.82 -4.31 -12.21
CA GLU A 257 9.22 -4.16 -11.81
C GLU A 257 9.44 -4.94 -10.50
N PHE A 258 10.50 -5.75 -10.43
CA PHE A 258 10.85 -6.55 -9.26
C PHE A 258 12.17 -6.10 -8.65
N ASN A 259 12.15 -5.81 -7.37
CA ASN A 259 13.32 -5.43 -6.58
C ASN A 259 13.49 -6.41 -5.41
N LEU A 260 14.52 -7.25 -5.47
CA LEU A 260 14.97 -8.07 -4.36
C LEU A 260 16.12 -7.32 -3.67
N LEU A 261 15.85 -6.80 -2.49
CA LEU A 261 16.84 -6.07 -1.69
C LEU A 261 17.66 -7.04 -0.84
N PRO A 262 18.89 -6.70 -0.48
CA PRO A 262 19.69 -7.47 0.46
C PRO A 262 18.95 -7.72 1.77
N ALA A 263 19.50 -8.64 2.57
CA ALA A 263 18.96 -8.95 3.88
C ALA A 263 18.79 -7.68 4.74
N PHE A 264 17.62 -7.52 5.34
CA PHE A 264 17.27 -6.37 6.18
C PHE A 264 16.96 -6.84 7.60
N ALA A 265 17.68 -6.32 8.58
CA ALA A 265 17.50 -6.66 10.00
C ALA A 265 17.43 -8.18 10.25
N ALA A 266 16.72 -8.61 11.27
CA ALA A 266 16.50 -10.04 11.56
C ALA A 266 15.42 -10.66 10.65
N ASP A 267 14.51 -9.86 10.10
CA ASP A 267 13.43 -10.29 9.21
C ASP A 267 13.14 -9.19 8.19
N GLY A 268 13.48 -9.48 6.96
CA GLY A 268 13.26 -8.54 5.85
C GLY A 268 11.80 -8.25 5.54
N HIS A 269 10.86 -9.04 6.05
CA HIS A 269 9.42 -8.76 5.95
C HIS A 269 9.03 -7.40 6.55
N MET A 270 9.85 -6.90 7.48
CA MET A 270 9.65 -5.62 8.14
C MET A 270 10.19 -4.41 7.36
N LEU A 271 10.75 -4.61 6.16
CA LEU A 271 11.36 -3.54 5.36
C LEU A 271 10.45 -2.32 5.18
N PHE A 272 9.18 -2.53 4.86
CA PHE A 272 8.25 -1.42 4.63
C PHE A 272 8.08 -0.51 5.85
N THR A 273 8.01 -1.11 7.04
CA THR A 273 7.77 -0.37 8.28
C THR A 273 9.03 0.17 8.94
N ALA A 274 10.19 -0.45 8.72
CA ALA A 274 11.42 -0.12 9.42
C ALA A 274 12.58 0.31 8.50
N GLY A 275 12.50 0.08 7.19
CA GLY A 275 13.58 0.30 6.22
C GLY A 275 13.32 1.44 5.24
N ALA A 276 12.69 2.53 5.65
CA ALA A 276 12.28 3.64 4.78
C ALA A 276 13.40 4.14 3.86
N SER A 277 14.60 4.35 4.38
CA SER A 277 15.76 4.83 3.60
C SER A 277 16.16 3.92 2.43
N LEU A 278 15.79 2.63 2.46
CA LEU A 278 16.12 1.67 1.41
C LEU A 278 15.07 1.64 0.31
N TRP A 279 13.79 1.72 0.65
CA TRP A 279 12.71 1.61 -0.33
C TRP A 279 12.23 2.97 -0.87
N GLU A 280 12.37 4.07 -0.13
CA GLU A 280 11.90 5.39 -0.57
C GLU A 280 12.48 5.84 -1.92
N PRO A 281 13.79 5.67 -2.22
CA PRO A 281 14.33 6.03 -3.54
C PRO A 281 13.74 5.19 -4.67
N ILE A 282 13.48 3.90 -4.43
CA ILE A 282 12.90 2.98 -5.42
C ILE A 282 11.47 3.39 -5.75
N VAL A 283 10.66 3.62 -4.71
CA VAL A 283 9.27 4.05 -4.85
C VAL A 283 9.18 5.42 -5.51
N THR A 284 10.10 6.36 -5.17
CA THR A 284 10.15 7.68 -5.79
C THR A 284 10.35 7.58 -7.30
N ARG A 285 11.38 6.84 -7.74
CA ARG A 285 11.65 6.61 -9.17
C ARG A 285 10.45 5.97 -9.88
N PHE A 286 9.83 4.97 -9.27
CA PHE A 286 8.67 4.30 -9.84
C PHE A 286 7.47 5.24 -9.97
N LEU A 287 7.19 6.05 -8.96
CA LEU A 287 6.10 7.04 -8.99
C LEU A 287 6.35 8.12 -10.05
N GLU A 288 7.57 8.64 -10.14
CA GLU A 288 7.96 9.63 -11.17
C GLU A 288 7.80 9.07 -12.59
N ALA A 289 8.22 7.83 -12.84
CA ALA A 289 8.04 7.15 -14.11
C ALA A 289 6.56 6.96 -14.50
N ASN A 290 5.66 6.98 -13.52
CA ASN A 290 4.21 6.85 -13.70
C ASN A 290 3.46 8.19 -13.52
N GLY A 291 4.15 9.33 -13.64
CA GLY A 291 3.55 10.66 -13.69
C GLY A 291 3.21 11.28 -12.34
N PHE A 292 3.82 10.79 -11.25
CA PHE A 292 3.71 11.39 -9.91
C PHE A 292 5.06 12.00 -9.51
N SER A 293 5.18 13.29 -9.61
CA SER A 293 6.37 14.10 -9.24
C SER A 293 6.22 14.73 -7.86
#